data_6ba309faae078730861807b21044da46
#
_entry.id   6ba309faae078730861807b21044da46
#
_cell.length_a   1.000
_cell.length_b   1.000
_cell.length_c   1.000
_cell.angle_alpha   90.00
_cell.angle_beta   90.00
_cell.angle_gamma   90.00
#
_symmetry.space_group_name_H-M   'P 1'
#
loop_
_entity.id
_entity.type
_entity.pdbx_description
1 polymer ?
#
loop_
_entity_poly.entity_id
_entity_poly.type
_entity_poly.pdbx_seq_one_letter_code
_entity_poly.pdbx_strand_id
1 'polypeptide(L)'
;MSFSSIASSVFPRPSYNHNTVPSIETAQDRINWIDYAKGLLIILVVFGHVLRGLHGAHIPIYNEKLMDTLIYSFHMPAFFWLSGLFLGKNMGHGFKEFYQKKLSRVLYPFLLWSLIQGSLSVMLNSMTNSSKDMHRLAFFWLYPLDQFWFLHALLLIQVLFFLTKSFSWKTLLGIGLIFWTIGAYAGLEYPLANPLLNYIYVVAGWLCTQYNEFELCTKYRSYLKPISYFPLLVIAFCAYLSIQFGVTIPLLTALAGIFSILQISMLMAHFDILPFIKRLGEHSLSIFILHTLIISATRMALQKVFHIDNGLTHEIIGTSAGLLLPFLIFSVLEKRKLTQPLFLR
;
A
#
# COMPACT_ATOMS: atom_id res chain seq x y z
N MET A 1 3.35 -16.48 -49.71
CA MET A 1 2.70 -15.46 -48.84
C MET A 1 3.00 -15.84 -47.38
N SER A 2 3.79 -15.04 -46.71
CA SER A 2 4.39 -15.42 -45.40
C SER A 2 3.40 -15.13 -44.26
N PHE A 3 3.40 -15.99 -43.27
CA PHE A 3 2.52 -15.92 -42.07
C PHE A 3 2.65 -14.61 -41.26
N SER A 4 3.56 -13.73 -41.58
CA SER A 4 3.78 -12.44 -40.92
C SER A 4 2.82 -11.34 -41.33
N SER A 5 2.11 -11.49 -42.45
CA SER A 5 1.20 -10.44 -42.99
C SER A 5 -0.25 -10.53 -42.45
N ILE A 6 -0.63 -11.69 -41.87
CA ILE A 6 -1.99 -11.89 -41.37
C ILE A 6 -2.13 -11.46 -39.89
N ALA A 7 -1.04 -11.48 -39.12
CA ALA A 7 -1.06 -11.08 -37.72
C ALA A 7 -1.19 -9.57 -37.49
N SER A 8 -0.87 -8.73 -38.47
CA SER A 8 -0.91 -7.26 -38.36
C SER A 8 -2.28 -6.65 -38.63
N SER A 9 -3.21 -7.39 -39.23
CA SER A 9 -4.54 -6.90 -39.63
C SER A 9 -5.62 -7.15 -38.55
N VAL A 10 -5.37 -8.01 -37.59
CA VAL A 10 -6.38 -8.39 -36.57
C VAL A 10 -6.22 -7.61 -35.25
N PHE A 11 -5.03 -7.04 -35.01
CA PHE A 11 -4.79 -6.18 -33.84
C PHE A 11 -3.93 -4.99 -34.27
N PRO A 12 -4.52 -3.82 -34.60
CA PRO A 12 -3.74 -2.62 -34.82
C PRO A 12 -2.97 -2.28 -33.54
N ARG A 13 -1.65 -2.14 -33.67
CA ARG A 13 -0.83 -1.54 -32.60
C ARG A 13 -1.39 -0.14 -32.35
N PRO A 14 -1.75 0.25 -31.12
CA PRO A 14 -2.19 1.61 -30.87
C PRO A 14 -1.04 2.55 -31.25
N SER A 15 -1.23 3.32 -32.32
CA SER A 15 -0.35 4.44 -32.66
C SER A 15 -0.46 5.45 -31.53
N TYR A 16 0.59 5.61 -30.78
CA TYR A 16 0.71 6.63 -29.73
C TYR A 16 0.75 8.00 -30.43
N ASN A 17 -0.40 8.65 -30.50
CA ASN A 17 -0.49 9.98 -31.06
C ASN A 17 0.01 10.97 -30.00
N HIS A 18 1.25 11.42 -30.13
CA HIS A 18 1.92 12.35 -29.20
C HIS A 18 1.28 13.75 -29.12
N ASN A 19 0.24 14.03 -29.92
CA ASN A 19 -0.33 15.38 -30.09
C ASN A 19 -1.63 15.64 -29.34
N THR A 20 -2.18 14.70 -28.57
CA THR A 20 -3.25 15.00 -27.61
C THR A 20 -2.66 15.22 -26.23
N VAL A 21 -2.26 16.45 -25.96
CA VAL A 21 -2.02 16.89 -24.58
C VAL A 21 -3.37 16.77 -23.86
N PRO A 22 -3.49 15.91 -22.82
CA PRO A 22 -4.72 15.88 -22.02
C PRO A 22 -4.95 17.28 -21.44
N SER A 23 -6.18 17.75 -21.45
CA SER A 23 -6.50 19.03 -20.81
C SER A 23 -5.97 19.05 -19.38
N ILE A 24 -5.48 20.19 -18.91
CA ILE A 24 -4.85 20.34 -17.57
C ILE A 24 -5.77 19.82 -16.46
N GLU A 25 -7.09 19.95 -16.60
CA GLU A 25 -8.10 19.42 -15.69
C GLU A 25 -8.04 17.89 -15.54
N THR A 26 -7.94 17.14 -16.65
CA THR A 26 -7.91 15.67 -16.61
C THR A 26 -6.64 15.12 -15.97
N ALA A 27 -5.52 15.82 -16.05
CA ALA A 27 -4.27 15.43 -15.39
C ALA A 27 -4.33 15.67 -13.87
N GLN A 28 -4.94 16.79 -13.45
CA GLN A 28 -5.12 17.13 -12.03
C GLN A 28 -6.14 16.22 -11.33
N ASP A 29 -7.25 15.91 -11.98
CA ASP A 29 -8.25 14.99 -11.47
C ASP A 29 -7.69 13.57 -11.32
N ARG A 30 -6.83 13.15 -12.25
CA ARG A 30 -6.13 11.87 -12.22
C ARG A 30 -5.21 11.72 -11.00
N ILE A 31 -4.58 12.78 -10.54
CA ILE A 31 -3.71 12.78 -9.35
C ILE A 31 -4.56 12.81 -8.08
N ASN A 32 -5.63 13.60 -8.06
CA ASN A 32 -6.44 13.83 -6.88
C ASN A 32 -6.99 12.53 -6.27
N TRP A 33 -7.67 11.68 -7.07
CA TRP A 33 -8.25 10.45 -6.51
C TRP A 33 -7.18 9.45 -5.99
N ILE A 34 -5.98 9.43 -6.60
CA ILE A 34 -4.87 8.58 -6.12
C ILE A 34 -4.44 9.01 -4.71
N ASP A 35 -4.38 10.31 -4.47
CA ASP A 35 -4.02 10.83 -3.15
C ASP A 35 -5.14 10.59 -2.13
N TYR A 36 -6.42 10.68 -2.53
CA TYR A 36 -7.53 10.21 -1.68
C TYR A 36 -7.42 8.72 -1.37
N ALA A 37 -7.11 7.87 -2.36
CA ALA A 37 -6.94 6.42 -2.15
C ALA A 37 -5.80 6.12 -1.16
N LYS A 38 -4.64 6.76 -1.33
CA LYS A 38 -3.52 6.63 -0.38
C LYS A 38 -3.90 7.13 1.01
N GLY A 39 -4.68 8.23 1.09
CA GLY A 39 -5.16 8.78 2.35
C GLY A 39 -6.08 7.83 3.10
N LEU A 40 -7.05 7.23 2.42
CA LEU A 40 -7.91 6.20 2.99
C LEU A 40 -7.11 4.99 3.48
N LEU A 41 -6.20 4.51 2.64
CA LEU A 41 -5.39 3.34 2.95
C LEU A 41 -4.42 3.59 4.12
N ILE A 42 -3.79 4.77 4.21
CA ILE A 42 -2.87 5.06 5.32
C ILE A 42 -3.62 5.19 6.65
N ILE A 43 -4.87 5.67 6.64
CA ILE A 43 -5.74 5.66 7.82
C ILE A 43 -5.97 4.21 8.28
N LEU A 44 -6.27 3.28 7.36
CA LEU A 44 -6.45 1.87 7.68
C LEU A 44 -5.16 1.22 8.20
N VAL A 45 -3.99 1.56 7.64
CA VAL A 45 -2.70 1.08 8.14
C VAL A 45 -2.47 1.53 9.59
N VAL A 46 -2.62 2.81 9.87
CA VAL A 46 -2.38 3.36 11.22
C VAL A 46 -3.37 2.75 12.21
N PHE A 47 -4.66 2.72 11.88
CA PHE A 47 -5.68 2.13 12.73
C PHE A 47 -5.44 0.62 12.98
N GLY A 48 -5.12 -0.15 11.93
CA GLY A 48 -4.78 -1.57 12.07
C GLY A 48 -3.58 -1.81 12.99
N HIS A 49 -2.54 -0.96 12.90
CA HIS A 49 -1.40 -1.05 13.82
C HIS A 49 -1.74 -0.64 15.25
N VAL A 50 -2.66 0.30 15.45
CA VAL A 50 -3.21 0.62 16.79
C VAL A 50 -3.90 -0.61 17.37
N LEU A 51 -4.83 -1.25 16.63
CA LEU A 51 -5.54 -2.45 17.10
C LEU A 51 -4.56 -3.56 17.51
N ARG A 52 -3.60 -3.90 16.64
CA ARG A 52 -2.60 -4.93 16.95
C ARG A 52 -1.67 -4.55 18.09
N GLY A 53 -1.36 -3.27 18.26
CA GLY A 53 -0.61 -2.76 19.40
C GLY A 53 -1.38 -2.90 20.72
N LEU A 54 -2.69 -2.67 20.71
CA LEU A 54 -3.56 -2.85 21.89
C LEU A 54 -3.74 -4.33 22.23
N HIS A 55 -3.95 -5.18 21.21
CA HIS A 55 -3.97 -6.64 21.40
C HIS A 55 -2.70 -7.14 22.11
N GLY A 56 -1.52 -6.75 21.60
CA GLY A 56 -0.24 -7.12 22.19
C GLY A 56 0.02 -6.54 23.60
N ALA A 57 -0.75 -5.51 23.99
CA ALA A 57 -0.73 -4.92 25.32
C ALA A 57 -1.86 -5.43 26.22
N HIS A 58 -2.67 -6.38 25.75
CA HIS A 58 -3.83 -6.93 26.47
C HIS A 58 -4.89 -5.87 26.86
N ILE A 59 -5.01 -4.80 26.07
CA ILE A 59 -6.07 -3.79 26.23
C ILE A 59 -7.30 -4.27 25.46
N PRO A 60 -8.49 -4.31 26.09
CA PRO A 60 -9.72 -4.79 25.44
C PRO A 60 -10.13 -3.91 24.24
N ILE A 61 -10.46 -4.54 23.12
CA ILE A 61 -10.91 -3.90 21.88
C ILE A 61 -12.30 -4.43 21.52
N TYR A 62 -13.21 -3.54 21.21
CA TYR A 62 -14.54 -3.95 20.74
C TYR A 62 -14.48 -4.43 19.30
N ASN A 63 -15.04 -5.61 19.01
CA ASN A 63 -15.06 -6.22 17.67
C ASN A 63 -13.67 -6.36 16.99
N GLU A 64 -12.61 -6.57 17.77
CA GLU A 64 -11.24 -6.67 17.27
C GLU A 64 -11.10 -7.60 16.06
N LYS A 65 -11.62 -8.85 16.17
CA LYS A 65 -11.51 -9.84 15.10
C LYS A 65 -12.16 -9.38 13.79
N LEU A 66 -13.30 -8.68 13.87
CA LEU A 66 -13.97 -8.14 12.70
C LEU A 66 -13.15 -7.03 12.05
N MET A 67 -12.68 -6.08 12.86
CA MET A 67 -11.90 -4.94 12.36
C MET A 67 -10.56 -5.39 11.76
N ASP A 68 -9.82 -6.26 12.45
CA ASP A 68 -8.56 -6.81 11.93
C ASP A 68 -8.79 -7.58 10.63
N THR A 69 -9.80 -8.46 10.57
CA THR A 69 -10.14 -9.21 9.36
C THR A 69 -10.49 -8.30 8.19
N LEU A 70 -11.33 -7.29 8.41
CA LEU A 70 -11.72 -6.33 7.36
C LEU A 70 -10.52 -5.57 6.83
N ILE A 71 -9.71 -4.97 7.72
CA ILE A 71 -8.58 -4.12 7.33
C ILE A 71 -7.52 -4.94 6.61
N TYR A 72 -7.04 -6.02 7.24
CA TYR A 72 -5.89 -6.77 6.72
C TYR A 72 -6.19 -7.63 5.49
N SER A 73 -7.47 -7.80 5.14
CA SER A 73 -7.86 -8.56 3.95
C SER A 73 -7.52 -7.84 2.63
N PHE A 74 -7.44 -6.49 2.60
CA PHE A 74 -7.28 -5.78 1.33
C PHE A 74 -6.36 -4.55 1.35
N HIS A 75 -6.11 -3.91 2.52
CA HIS A 75 -5.42 -2.60 2.52
C HIS A 75 -4.00 -2.67 1.95
N MET A 76 -3.24 -3.74 2.23
CA MET A 76 -1.91 -3.91 1.66
C MET A 76 -1.93 -4.30 0.18
N PRO A 77 -2.75 -5.27 -0.28
CA PRO A 77 -3.01 -5.48 -1.70
C PRO A 77 -3.35 -4.20 -2.47
N ALA A 78 -4.17 -3.31 -1.89
CA ALA A 78 -4.52 -2.04 -2.52
C ALA A 78 -3.33 -1.08 -2.64
N PHE A 79 -2.44 -1.02 -1.65
CA PHE A 79 -1.19 -0.26 -1.76
C PHE A 79 -0.26 -0.81 -2.84
N PHE A 80 -0.13 -2.14 -2.95
CA PHE A 80 0.65 -2.76 -4.02
C PHE A 80 0.04 -2.47 -5.40
N TRP A 81 -1.27 -2.53 -5.52
CA TRP A 81 -1.97 -2.18 -6.75
C TRP A 81 -1.73 -0.71 -7.15
N LEU A 82 -1.87 0.24 -6.21
CA LEU A 82 -1.55 1.66 -6.44
C LEU A 82 -0.09 1.85 -6.86
N SER A 83 0.84 1.10 -6.28
CA SER A 83 2.26 1.15 -6.66
C SER A 83 2.47 0.72 -8.11
N GLY A 84 1.68 -0.24 -8.60
CA GLY A 84 1.66 -0.69 -9.99
C GLY A 84 1.33 0.42 -10.99
N LEU A 85 0.42 1.35 -10.65
CA LEU A 85 0.06 2.49 -11.51
C LEU A 85 1.26 3.36 -11.89
N PHE A 86 2.27 3.41 -11.03
CA PHE A 86 3.46 4.22 -11.26
C PHE A 86 4.62 3.44 -11.86
N LEU A 87 4.50 2.12 -12.00
CA LEU A 87 5.62 1.27 -12.37
C LEU A 87 6.04 1.46 -13.84
N GLY A 88 5.07 1.60 -14.74
CA GLY A 88 5.31 1.66 -16.19
C GLY A 88 5.96 2.94 -16.71
N LYS A 89 5.64 4.09 -16.14
CA LYS A 89 5.97 5.41 -16.69
C LYS A 89 7.46 5.77 -16.75
N ASN A 90 8.36 5.05 -16.09
CA ASN A 90 9.78 5.41 -16.03
C ASN A 90 10.68 4.18 -15.81
N MET A 91 10.35 3.03 -16.40
CA MET A 91 11.20 1.84 -16.24
C MET A 91 12.52 1.92 -17.01
N GLY A 92 12.70 2.94 -17.85
CA GLY A 92 13.92 3.13 -18.61
C GLY A 92 14.29 1.94 -19.50
N HIS A 93 15.28 2.10 -20.37
CA HIS A 93 15.76 1.03 -21.24
C HIS A 93 16.82 0.14 -20.56
N GLY A 94 17.36 0.55 -19.40
CA GLY A 94 18.42 -0.17 -18.70
C GLY A 94 18.29 -0.17 -17.17
N PHE A 95 19.03 -1.10 -16.52
CA PHE A 95 19.02 -1.26 -15.06
C PHE A 95 19.46 0.00 -14.31
N LYS A 96 20.44 0.75 -14.84
CA LYS A 96 20.94 1.99 -14.21
C LYS A 96 19.82 3.03 -14.09
N GLU A 97 19.04 3.22 -15.14
CA GLU A 97 17.92 4.17 -15.16
C GLU A 97 16.79 3.71 -14.24
N PHE A 98 16.45 2.42 -14.26
CA PHE A 98 15.50 1.82 -13.35
C PHE A 98 15.90 2.01 -11.89
N TYR A 99 17.18 1.76 -11.55
CA TYR A 99 17.71 1.99 -10.20
C TYR A 99 17.54 3.45 -9.78
N GLN A 100 18.01 4.39 -10.61
CA GLN A 100 17.99 5.82 -10.27
C GLN A 100 16.57 6.40 -10.15
N LYS A 101 15.65 5.99 -11.02
CA LYS A 101 14.30 6.59 -11.09
C LYS A 101 13.27 5.90 -10.18
N LYS A 102 13.47 4.64 -9.85
CA LYS A 102 12.49 3.83 -9.12
C LYS A 102 13.06 3.17 -7.87
N LEU A 103 14.03 2.28 -8.06
CA LEU A 103 14.49 1.39 -6.99
C LEU A 103 15.09 2.18 -5.83
N SER A 104 15.94 3.19 -6.11
CA SER A 104 16.58 4.01 -5.08
C SER A 104 15.56 4.76 -4.19
N ARG A 105 14.43 5.17 -4.76
CA ARG A 105 13.37 5.90 -4.02
C ARG A 105 12.65 5.06 -2.97
N VAL A 106 12.72 3.75 -3.09
CA VAL A 106 12.17 2.80 -2.10
C VAL A 106 13.28 2.22 -1.24
N LEU A 107 14.43 1.90 -1.86
CA LEU A 107 15.59 1.31 -1.19
C LEU A 107 16.16 2.24 -0.12
N TYR A 108 16.35 3.52 -0.45
CA TYR A 108 16.96 4.46 0.49
C TYR A 108 16.13 4.68 1.76
N PRO A 109 14.81 5.01 1.69
CA PRO A 109 14.00 5.08 2.89
C PRO A 109 13.93 3.76 3.65
N PHE A 110 13.87 2.63 2.95
CA PHE A 110 13.90 1.31 3.57
C PHE A 110 15.15 1.12 4.43
N LEU A 111 16.34 1.33 3.87
CA LEU A 111 17.60 1.13 4.57
C LEU A 111 17.77 2.13 5.73
N LEU A 112 17.60 3.42 5.45
CA LEU A 112 17.78 4.48 6.44
C LEU A 112 16.86 4.30 7.66
N TRP A 113 15.57 4.14 7.40
CA TRP A 113 14.59 4.10 8.47
C TRP A 113 14.54 2.75 9.19
N SER A 114 14.89 1.65 8.52
CA SER A 114 15.09 0.36 9.21
C SER A 114 16.26 0.42 10.19
N LEU A 115 17.36 1.09 9.83
CA LEU A 115 18.50 1.31 10.75
C LEU A 115 18.10 2.19 11.92
N ILE A 116 17.47 3.34 11.67
CA ILE A 116 17.07 4.28 12.72
C ILE A 116 16.10 3.61 13.70
N GLN A 117 15.00 3.03 13.18
CA GLN A 117 13.98 2.45 14.04
C GLN A 117 14.42 1.12 14.66
N GLY A 118 15.20 0.33 13.94
CA GLY A 118 15.78 -0.89 14.48
C GLY A 118 16.74 -0.60 15.64
N SER A 119 17.64 0.37 15.50
CA SER A 119 18.52 0.78 16.58
C SER A 119 17.76 1.32 17.79
N LEU A 120 16.74 2.16 17.55
CA LEU A 120 15.87 2.67 18.60
C LEU A 120 15.11 1.55 19.32
N SER A 121 14.60 0.57 18.57
CA SER A 121 13.88 -0.59 19.14
C SER A 121 14.78 -1.45 20.01
N VAL A 122 16.05 -1.65 19.63
CA VAL A 122 17.04 -2.38 20.44
C VAL A 122 17.35 -1.60 21.72
N MET A 123 17.55 -0.27 21.61
CA MET A 123 17.82 0.58 22.78
C MET A 123 16.66 0.62 23.77
N LEU A 124 15.43 0.59 23.28
CA LEU A 124 14.21 0.64 24.09
C LEU A 124 13.61 -0.75 24.39
N ASN A 125 14.38 -1.80 24.23
CA ASN A 125 13.89 -3.18 24.30
C ASN A 125 13.17 -3.51 25.63
N SER A 126 13.65 -2.95 26.74
CA SER A 126 13.02 -3.11 28.08
C SER A 126 11.66 -2.41 28.22
N MET A 127 11.32 -1.49 27.31
CA MET A 127 10.11 -0.68 27.36
C MET A 127 9.05 -1.09 26.32
N THR A 128 9.42 -1.94 25.35
CA THR A 128 8.56 -2.35 24.23
C THR A 128 8.01 -3.76 24.41
N ASN A 129 6.89 -4.08 23.77
CA ASN A 129 6.25 -5.40 23.86
C ASN A 129 6.98 -6.50 23.06
N SER A 130 8.00 -6.16 22.28
CA SER A 130 8.76 -7.10 21.46
C SER A 130 10.24 -6.99 21.77
N SER A 131 10.85 -8.08 22.23
CA SER A 131 12.31 -8.17 22.39
C SER A 131 12.96 -8.26 21.00
N LYS A 132 13.72 -7.25 20.62
CA LYS A 132 14.55 -7.26 19.40
C LYS A 132 16.01 -7.30 19.81
N ASP A 133 16.75 -8.23 19.24
CA ASP A 133 18.18 -8.35 19.49
C ASP A 133 19.02 -7.75 18.35
N MET A 134 20.30 -7.57 18.58
CA MET A 134 21.26 -7.05 17.61
C MET A 134 21.38 -7.94 16.37
N HIS A 135 21.12 -9.24 16.50
CA HIS A 135 21.16 -10.16 15.36
C HIS A 135 20.06 -9.82 14.33
N ARG A 136 18.84 -9.53 14.79
CA ARG A 136 17.75 -9.07 13.89
C ARG A 136 18.07 -7.75 13.22
N LEU A 137 18.75 -6.83 13.93
CA LEU A 137 19.20 -5.59 13.34
C LEU A 137 20.28 -5.81 12.28
N ALA A 138 21.21 -6.75 12.47
CA ALA A 138 22.24 -7.05 11.48
C ALA A 138 21.70 -7.62 10.16
N PHE A 139 20.56 -8.32 10.20
CA PHE A 139 19.93 -8.96 9.05
C PHE A 139 18.63 -8.29 8.58
N PHE A 140 18.38 -7.02 8.93
CA PHE A 140 17.16 -6.29 8.56
C PHE A 140 16.92 -6.20 7.04
N TRP A 141 17.98 -6.24 6.26
CA TRP A 141 17.93 -6.20 4.79
C TRP A 141 17.37 -7.49 4.18
N LEU A 142 17.42 -8.61 4.90
CA LEU A 142 16.83 -9.89 4.54
C LEU A 142 15.51 -10.11 5.28
N TYR A 143 15.50 -9.80 6.58
CA TYR A 143 14.34 -9.95 7.47
C TYR A 143 13.93 -8.55 7.99
N PRO A 144 13.19 -7.76 7.18
CA PRO A 144 12.83 -6.41 7.55
C PRO A 144 12.03 -6.35 8.85
N LEU A 145 12.23 -5.25 9.55
CA LEU A 145 11.64 -5.00 10.85
C LEU A 145 10.23 -4.43 10.68
N ASP A 146 9.27 -4.98 11.42
CA ASP A 146 7.90 -4.48 11.56
C ASP A 146 7.27 -4.05 10.20
N GLN A 147 6.76 -2.82 10.09
CA GLN A 147 6.10 -2.29 8.90
C GLN A 147 6.98 -2.25 7.64
N PHE A 148 8.30 -2.26 7.78
CA PHE A 148 9.22 -2.15 6.63
C PHE A 148 9.18 -3.36 5.68
N TRP A 149 8.51 -4.45 6.07
CA TRP A 149 8.25 -5.57 5.17
C TRP A 149 7.57 -5.14 3.86
N PHE A 150 6.72 -4.11 3.91
CA PHE A 150 6.05 -3.60 2.71
C PHE A 150 7.04 -2.98 1.72
N LEU A 151 7.96 -2.11 2.19
CA LEU A 151 8.97 -1.51 1.34
C LEU A 151 9.92 -2.57 0.77
N HIS A 152 10.32 -3.56 1.59
CA HIS A 152 11.14 -4.67 1.15
C HIS A 152 10.44 -5.53 0.08
N ALA A 153 9.18 -5.92 0.31
CA ALA A 153 8.40 -6.66 -0.67
C ALA A 153 8.23 -5.86 -1.97
N LEU A 154 7.97 -4.55 -1.87
CA LEU A 154 7.86 -3.67 -3.04
C LEU A 154 9.18 -3.58 -3.83
N LEU A 155 10.34 -3.54 -3.17
CA LEU A 155 11.64 -3.60 -3.80
C LEU A 155 11.81 -4.88 -4.61
N LEU A 156 11.55 -6.04 -4.00
CA LEU A 156 11.66 -7.34 -4.66
C LEU A 156 10.70 -7.46 -5.85
N ILE A 157 9.45 -7.00 -5.68
CA ILE A 157 8.46 -6.97 -6.76
C ILE A 157 8.91 -6.08 -7.92
N GLN A 158 9.47 -4.90 -7.63
CA GLN A 158 9.98 -4.00 -8.67
C GLN A 158 11.12 -4.65 -9.47
N VAL A 159 12.03 -5.37 -8.81
CA VAL A 159 13.10 -6.11 -9.48
C VAL A 159 12.53 -7.25 -10.33
N LEU A 160 11.63 -8.07 -9.77
CA LEU A 160 10.95 -9.15 -10.50
C LEU A 160 10.21 -8.61 -11.72
N PHE A 161 9.48 -7.51 -11.58
CA PHE A 161 8.77 -6.89 -12.68
C PHE A 161 9.73 -6.35 -13.75
N PHE A 162 10.84 -5.73 -13.34
CA PHE A 162 11.87 -5.28 -14.29
C PHE A 162 12.43 -6.42 -15.12
N LEU A 163 12.68 -7.59 -14.52
CA LEU A 163 13.18 -8.78 -15.20
C LEU A 163 12.15 -9.41 -16.15
N THR A 164 10.85 -9.26 -15.82
CA THR A 164 9.76 -9.90 -16.55
C THR A 164 9.00 -8.95 -17.48
N LYS A 165 9.29 -7.65 -17.48
CA LYS A 165 8.56 -6.60 -18.24
C LYS A 165 8.45 -6.81 -19.74
N SER A 166 9.34 -7.63 -20.33
CA SER A 166 9.34 -7.96 -21.75
C SER A 166 8.29 -9.01 -22.12
N PHE A 167 7.70 -9.69 -21.16
CA PHE A 167 6.67 -10.68 -21.39
C PHE A 167 5.33 -10.02 -21.74
N SER A 168 4.46 -10.79 -22.39
CA SER A 168 3.10 -10.34 -22.67
C SER A 168 2.31 -10.12 -21.37
N TRP A 169 1.31 -9.26 -21.39
CA TRP A 169 0.47 -9.01 -20.21
C TRP A 169 -0.22 -10.29 -19.69
N LYS A 170 -0.61 -11.21 -20.60
CA LYS A 170 -1.20 -12.51 -20.25
C LYS A 170 -0.18 -13.37 -19.47
N THR A 171 1.06 -13.39 -19.93
CA THR A 171 2.16 -14.11 -19.26
C THR A 171 2.45 -13.52 -17.89
N LEU A 172 2.47 -12.17 -17.75
CA LEU A 172 2.68 -11.49 -16.47
C LEU A 172 1.57 -11.82 -15.46
N LEU A 173 0.31 -11.84 -15.90
CA LEU A 173 -0.81 -12.26 -15.03
C LEU A 173 -0.71 -13.74 -14.66
N GLY A 174 -0.34 -14.61 -15.62
CA GLY A 174 -0.11 -16.03 -15.34
C GLY A 174 1.00 -16.25 -14.30
N ILE A 175 2.14 -15.56 -14.45
CA ILE A 175 3.23 -15.55 -13.44
C ILE A 175 2.70 -15.05 -12.09
N GLY A 176 1.91 -13.97 -12.09
CA GLY A 176 1.33 -13.41 -10.88
C GLY A 176 0.41 -14.39 -10.15
N LEU A 177 -0.41 -15.14 -10.87
CA LEU A 177 -1.28 -16.17 -10.29
C LEU A 177 -0.47 -17.35 -9.73
N ILE A 178 0.56 -17.81 -10.46
CA ILE A 178 1.48 -18.87 -9.98
C ILE A 178 2.19 -18.40 -8.70
N PHE A 179 2.74 -17.20 -8.69
CA PHE A 179 3.40 -16.63 -7.52
C PHE A 179 2.45 -16.50 -6.33
N TRP A 180 1.24 -16.01 -6.58
CA TRP A 180 0.22 -15.90 -5.54
C TRP A 180 -0.13 -17.27 -4.94
N THR A 181 -0.31 -18.30 -5.80
CA THR A 181 -0.60 -19.67 -5.36
C THR A 181 0.54 -20.24 -4.53
N ILE A 182 1.80 -20.06 -4.98
CA ILE A 182 2.99 -20.50 -4.25
C ILE A 182 3.06 -19.77 -2.89
N GLY A 183 2.92 -18.45 -2.89
CA GLY A 183 2.96 -17.65 -1.65
C GLY A 183 1.86 -18.01 -0.65
N ALA A 184 0.68 -18.44 -1.14
CA ALA A 184 -0.46 -18.79 -0.29
C ALA A 184 -0.39 -20.20 0.28
N TYR A 185 0.15 -21.16 -0.47
CA TYR A 185 -0.02 -22.58 -0.16
C TYR A 185 1.30 -23.37 0.02
N ALA A 186 2.45 -22.83 -0.37
CA ALA A 186 3.72 -23.57 -0.27
C ALA A 186 4.38 -23.48 1.13
N GLY A 187 3.71 -22.88 2.12
CA GLY A 187 4.27 -22.76 3.48
C GLY A 187 5.53 -21.88 3.54
N LEU A 188 5.70 -20.99 2.56
CA LEU A 188 6.84 -20.09 2.53
C LEU A 188 6.74 -19.07 3.66
N GLU A 189 7.85 -18.88 4.33
CA GLU A 189 8.00 -17.83 5.30
C GLU A 189 8.60 -16.57 4.66
N TYR A 190 8.71 -15.53 5.48
CA TYR A 190 9.44 -14.33 5.13
C TYR A 190 10.92 -14.67 4.77
N PRO A 191 11.57 -14.07 3.76
CA PRO A 191 11.16 -12.86 3.03
C PRO A 191 10.39 -13.10 1.71
N LEU A 192 10.16 -14.33 1.29
CA LEU A 192 9.66 -14.65 -0.06
C LEU A 192 8.13 -14.61 -0.17
N ALA A 193 7.42 -15.01 0.87
CA ALA A 193 5.95 -15.12 0.83
C ALA A 193 5.28 -13.79 0.40
N ASN A 194 5.63 -12.69 1.05
CA ASN A 194 4.99 -11.40 0.81
C ASN A 194 5.18 -10.83 -0.61
N PRO A 195 6.39 -10.86 -1.22
CA PRO A 195 6.55 -10.47 -2.62
C PRO A 195 5.73 -11.33 -3.57
N LEU A 196 5.72 -12.65 -3.38
CA LEU A 196 4.98 -13.56 -4.24
C LEU A 196 3.46 -13.30 -4.16
N LEU A 197 2.91 -13.19 -2.96
CA LEU A 197 1.49 -12.90 -2.74
C LEU A 197 1.04 -11.58 -3.37
N ASN A 198 1.92 -10.59 -3.43
CA ASN A 198 1.54 -9.23 -3.82
C ASN A 198 1.96 -8.83 -5.24
N TYR A 199 2.75 -9.64 -5.93
CA TYR A 199 3.19 -9.38 -7.30
C TYR A 199 2.00 -9.21 -8.27
N ILE A 200 0.98 -10.04 -8.15
CA ILE A 200 -0.22 -9.98 -9.01
C ILE A 200 -0.96 -8.64 -8.92
N TYR A 201 -1.03 -8.04 -7.72
CA TYR A 201 -1.71 -6.75 -7.55
C TYR A 201 -0.91 -5.60 -8.20
N VAL A 202 0.42 -5.65 -8.13
CA VAL A 202 1.28 -4.67 -8.83
C VAL A 202 1.13 -4.80 -10.34
N VAL A 203 1.12 -6.02 -10.88
CA VAL A 203 0.88 -6.27 -12.31
C VAL A 203 -0.50 -5.75 -12.72
N ALA A 204 -1.54 -6.03 -11.94
CA ALA A 204 -2.90 -5.56 -12.22
C ALA A 204 -2.97 -4.01 -12.22
N GLY A 205 -2.33 -3.35 -11.27
CA GLY A 205 -2.24 -1.89 -11.25
C GLY A 205 -1.49 -1.32 -12.46
N TRP A 206 -0.38 -1.94 -12.84
CA TRP A 206 0.36 -1.56 -14.06
C TRP A 206 -0.48 -1.72 -15.32
N LEU A 207 -1.23 -2.82 -15.45
CA LEU A 207 -2.10 -3.06 -16.61
C LEU A 207 -3.14 -1.97 -16.78
N CYS A 208 -3.74 -1.47 -15.70
CA CYS A 208 -4.70 -0.38 -15.77
C CYS A 208 -4.11 0.88 -16.45
N THR A 209 -2.80 1.06 -16.42
CA THR A 209 -2.14 2.20 -17.09
C THR A 209 -1.83 1.96 -18.56
N GLN A 210 -1.82 0.69 -19.02
CA GLN A 210 -1.50 0.34 -20.40
C GLN A 210 -2.71 0.44 -21.34
N TYR A 211 -3.90 0.23 -20.83
CA TYR A 211 -5.10 0.04 -21.66
C TYR A 211 -6.06 1.24 -21.68
N ASN A 212 -5.69 2.40 -21.13
CA ASN A 212 -6.60 3.57 -21.04
C ASN A 212 -7.97 3.25 -20.40
N GLU A 213 -8.19 2.03 -19.94
CA GLU A 213 -9.44 1.62 -19.26
C GLU A 213 -9.70 2.47 -18.02
N PHE A 214 -8.64 3.07 -17.51
CA PHE A 214 -8.70 4.02 -16.42
C PHE A 214 -9.48 5.29 -16.77
N GLU A 215 -9.36 5.80 -18.02
CA GLU A 215 -10.19 6.89 -18.52
C GLU A 215 -11.64 6.47 -18.66
N LEU A 216 -11.92 5.21 -19.02
CA LEU A 216 -13.29 4.72 -19.11
C LEU A 216 -13.98 4.75 -17.73
N CYS A 217 -13.31 4.30 -16.68
CA CYS A 217 -13.89 4.30 -15.31
C CYS A 217 -14.18 5.72 -14.82
N THR A 218 -13.29 6.68 -15.08
CA THR A 218 -13.48 8.07 -14.66
C THR A 218 -14.47 8.81 -15.56
N LYS A 219 -14.44 8.59 -16.87
CA LYS A 219 -15.26 9.28 -17.87
C LYS A 219 -16.75 8.96 -17.75
N TYR A 220 -17.11 7.73 -17.39
CA TYR A 220 -18.51 7.31 -17.35
C TYR A 220 -19.19 7.47 -15.98
N ARG A 221 -18.55 8.11 -14.99
CA ARG A 221 -19.10 8.26 -13.62
C ARG A 221 -19.73 6.97 -13.09
N SER A 222 -19.12 5.82 -13.43
CA SER A 222 -19.63 4.50 -13.03
C SER A 222 -19.67 4.34 -11.51
N TYR A 223 -18.80 5.05 -10.79
CA TYR A 223 -18.77 5.09 -9.34
C TYR A 223 -20.01 5.71 -8.68
N LEU A 224 -20.83 6.46 -9.42
CA LEU A 224 -22.12 6.99 -8.92
C LEU A 224 -23.24 5.98 -8.98
N LYS A 225 -23.08 4.85 -9.69
CA LYS A 225 -24.12 3.84 -9.80
C LYS A 225 -24.18 2.99 -8.53
N PRO A 226 -25.38 2.69 -7.97
CA PRO A 226 -25.48 1.87 -6.77
C PRO A 226 -24.79 0.52 -6.86
N ILE A 227 -24.83 -0.13 -8.03
CA ILE A 227 -24.18 -1.43 -8.27
C ILE A 227 -22.67 -1.39 -8.06
N SER A 228 -22.03 -0.23 -8.20
CA SER A 228 -20.61 -0.09 -8.03
C SER A 228 -20.15 -0.26 -6.57
N TYR A 229 -21.07 -0.20 -5.60
CA TYR A 229 -20.80 -0.46 -4.19
C TYR A 229 -20.96 -1.94 -3.80
N PHE A 230 -21.37 -2.80 -4.75
CA PHE A 230 -21.45 -4.24 -4.52
C PHE A 230 -20.18 -4.87 -3.94
N PRO A 231 -18.95 -4.44 -4.31
CA PRO A 231 -17.72 -4.94 -3.69
C PRO A 231 -17.66 -4.77 -2.16
N LEU A 232 -18.27 -3.75 -1.58
CA LEU A 232 -18.38 -3.59 -0.13
C LEU A 232 -19.15 -4.74 0.52
N LEU A 233 -20.23 -5.18 -0.12
CA LEU A 233 -21.01 -6.33 0.35
C LEU A 233 -20.18 -7.63 0.24
N VAL A 234 -19.37 -7.76 -0.81
CA VAL A 234 -18.46 -8.91 -0.97
C VAL A 234 -17.43 -8.94 0.17
N ILE A 235 -16.83 -7.81 0.53
CA ILE A 235 -15.89 -7.75 1.67
C ILE A 235 -16.58 -8.14 2.96
N ALA A 236 -17.76 -7.58 3.24
CA ALA A 236 -18.52 -7.89 4.45
C ALA A 236 -18.89 -9.37 4.52
N PHE A 237 -19.32 -9.97 3.41
CA PHE A 237 -19.65 -11.38 3.32
C PHE A 237 -18.42 -12.29 3.50
N CYS A 238 -17.28 -11.97 2.86
CA CYS A 238 -16.04 -12.71 3.05
C CYS A 238 -15.53 -12.60 4.50
N ALA A 239 -15.65 -11.44 5.13
CA ALA A 239 -15.31 -11.27 6.55
C ALA A 239 -16.22 -12.12 7.45
N TYR A 240 -17.53 -12.15 7.18
CA TYR A 240 -18.47 -13.02 7.88
C TYR A 240 -18.09 -14.49 7.76
N LEU A 241 -17.79 -14.98 6.54
CA LEU A 241 -17.33 -16.37 6.33
C LEU A 241 -16.04 -16.68 7.09
N SER A 242 -15.09 -15.75 7.09
CA SER A 242 -13.83 -15.91 7.82
C SER A 242 -14.04 -16.02 9.33
N ILE A 243 -14.92 -15.19 9.89
CA ILE A 243 -15.14 -15.13 11.34
C ILE A 243 -15.95 -16.33 11.82
N GLN A 244 -17.01 -16.69 11.10
CA GLN A 244 -17.95 -17.74 11.53
C GLN A 244 -17.46 -19.16 11.20
N PHE A 245 -16.83 -19.34 10.04
CA PHE A 245 -16.49 -20.66 9.50
C PHE A 245 -15.00 -20.88 9.29
N GLY A 246 -14.13 -19.86 9.53
CA GLY A 246 -12.71 -19.94 9.24
C GLY A 246 -12.38 -19.99 7.74
N VAL A 247 -13.36 -19.78 6.86
CA VAL A 247 -13.19 -19.81 5.39
C VAL A 247 -12.68 -18.46 4.90
N THR A 248 -11.50 -18.44 4.31
CA THR A 248 -10.90 -17.23 3.73
C THR A 248 -10.85 -17.33 2.20
N ILE A 249 -11.18 -16.23 1.52
CA ILE A 249 -11.09 -16.10 0.06
C ILE A 249 -10.22 -14.86 -0.25
N PRO A 250 -8.90 -14.93 0.01
CA PRO A 250 -8.03 -13.73 0.08
C PRO A 250 -7.99 -12.94 -1.22
N LEU A 251 -7.91 -13.62 -2.38
CA LEU A 251 -7.84 -12.94 -3.68
C LEU A 251 -9.12 -12.15 -3.98
N LEU A 252 -10.28 -12.76 -3.74
CA LEU A 252 -11.57 -12.11 -3.97
C LEU A 252 -11.76 -10.91 -3.03
N THR A 253 -11.43 -11.07 -1.75
CA THR A 253 -11.56 -10.01 -0.76
C THR A 253 -10.62 -8.85 -1.08
N ALA A 254 -9.38 -9.14 -1.49
CA ALA A 254 -8.43 -8.13 -1.90
C ALA A 254 -8.90 -7.35 -3.13
N LEU A 255 -9.39 -8.02 -4.17
CA LEU A 255 -9.94 -7.37 -5.37
C LEU A 255 -11.16 -6.51 -5.04
N ALA A 256 -12.09 -7.04 -4.25
CA ALA A 256 -13.25 -6.27 -3.81
C ALA A 256 -12.84 -5.02 -3.02
N GLY A 257 -11.82 -5.14 -2.14
CA GLY A 257 -11.27 -4.02 -1.39
C GLY A 257 -10.61 -2.97 -2.28
N ILE A 258 -9.82 -3.39 -3.26
CA ILE A 258 -9.21 -2.49 -4.24
C ILE A 258 -10.30 -1.69 -4.96
N PHE A 259 -11.32 -2.37 -5.50
CA PHE A 259 -12.44 -1.71 -6.18
C PHE A 259 -13.18 -0.74 -5.27
N SER A 260 -13.45 -1.11 -4.02
CA SER A 260 -14.13 -0.24 -3.05
C SER A 260 -13.33 1.04 -2.77
N ILE A 261 -12.02 0.91 -2.53
CA ILE A 261 -11.14 2.06 -2.31
C ILE A 261 -11.09 2.97 -3.54
N LEU A 262 -10.99 2.41 -4.75
CA LEU A 262 -11.01 3.18 -5.99
C LEU A 262 -12.29 3.99 -6.12
N GLN A 263 -13.43 3.37 -5.90
CA GLN A 263 -14.72 4.02 -6.04
C GLN A 263 -14.93 5.13 -5.03
N ILE A 264 -14.63 4.86 -3.76
CA ILE A 264 -14.74 5.86 -2.70
C ILE A 264 -13.78 7.03 -2.97
N SER A 265 -12.54 6.75 -3.38
CA SER A 265 -11.56 7.80 -3.64
C SER A 265 -11.92 8.66 -4.86
N MET A 266 -12.48 8.06 -5.93
CA MET A 266 -12.99 8.80 -7.09
C MET A 266 -14.20 9.66 -6.73
N LEU A 267 -15.11 9.14 -5.91
CA LEU A 267 -16.26 9.90 -5.40
C LEU A 267 -15.78 11.10 -4.58
N MET A 268 -14.84 10.88 -3.65
CA MET A 268 -14.28 11.93 -2.81
C MET A 268 -13.56 12.99 -3.65
N ALA A 269 -12.79 12.58 -4.66
CA ALA A 269 -12.10 13.50 -5.55
C ALA A 269 -13.07 14.31 -6.42
N HIS A 270 -14.17 13.70 -6.87
CA HIS A 270 -15.16 14.37 -7.70
C HIS A 270 -15.93 15.47 -6.97
N PHE A 271 -16.26 15.23 -5.69
CA PHE A 271 -17.03 16.17 -4.87
C PHE A 271 -16.16 16.96 -3.89
N ASP A 272 -14.84 16.81 -3.94
CA ASP A 272 -13.85 17.36 -2.99
C ASP A 272 -14.24 17.13 -1.52
N ILE A 273 -14.71 15.91 -1.22
CA ILE A 273 -15.15 15.52 0.12
C ILE A 273 -13.93 15.29 1.00
N LEU A 274 -13.89 15.93 2.18
CA LEU A 274 -12.83 15.77 3.17
C LEU A 274 -11.41 15.94 2.58
N PRO A 275 -11.04 17.10 2.01
CA PRO A 275 -9.75 17.32 1.34
C PRO A 275 -8.54 17.07 2.26
N PHE A 276 -8.75 16.98 3.56
CA PHE A 276 -7.73 16.56 4.52
C PHE A 276 -7.23 15.13 4.27
N ILE A 277 -8.12 14.20 3.87
CA ILE A 277 -7.74 12.82 3.53
C ILE A 277 -6.77 12.79 2.34
N LYS A 278 -6.99 13.64 1.32
CA LYS A 278 -6.05 13.82 0.22
C LYS A 278 -4.67 14.24 0.71
N ARG A 279 -4.61 15.22 1.62
CA ARG A 279 -3.32 15.68 2.21
C ARG A 279 -2.62 14.56 2.99
N LEU A 280 -3.34 13.71 3.71
CA LEU A 280 -2.76 12.52 4.33
C LEU A 280 -2.16 11.57 3.28
N GLY A 281 -2.82 11.42 2.12
CA GLY A 281 -2.34 10.61 1.02
C GLY A 281 -1.06 11.14 0.37
N GLU A 282 -0.95 12.46 0.19
CA GLU A 282 0.26 13.14 -0.28
C GLU A 282 1.46 12.86 0.63
N HIS A 283 1.23 12.74 1.94
CA HIS A 283 2.24 12.46 2.97
C HIS A 283 2.24 10.98 3.44
N SER A 284 1.57 10.08 2.71
CA SER A 284 1.38 8.68 3.14
C SER A 284 2.68 7.94 3.46
N LEU A 285 3.78 8.17 2.71
CA LEU A 285 5.08 7.55 3.01
C LEU A 285 5.66 8.03 4.34
N SER A 286 5.53 9.30 4.63
CA SER A 286 6.01 9.90 5.88
C SER A 286 5.26 9.36 7.09
N ILE A 287 3.92 9.29 6.96
CA ILE A 287 3.05 8.69 7.97
C ILE A 287 3.40 7.20 8.13
N PHE A 288 3.53 6.46 7.02
CA PHE A 288 3.90 5.05 7.03
C PHE A 288 5.20 4.79 7.80
N ILE A 289 6.19 5.64 7.64
CA ILE A 289 7.49 5.46 8.30
C ILE A 289 7.38 5.70 9.81
N LEU A 290 6.72 6.76 10.27
CA LEU A 290 6.77 7.18 11.67
C LEU A 290 5.62 6.66 12.55
N HIS A 291 4.50 6.23 11.96
CA HIS A 291 3.30 5.93 12.74
C HIS A 291 3.52 4.91 13.85
N THR A 292 4.27 3.83 13.59
CA THR A 292 4.47 2.75 14.60
C THR A 292 5.21 3.24 15.84
N LEU A 293 6.20 4.11 15.68
CA LEU A 293 6.89 4.75 16.81
C LEU A 293 5.92 5.63 17.62
N ILE A 294 5.14 6.44 16.91
CA ILE A 294 4.23 7.40 17.53
C ILE A 294 3.09 6.68 18.25
N ILE A 295 2.44 5.71 17.62
CA ILE A 295 1.37 4.96 18.28
C ILE A 295 1.87 4.17 19.50
N SER A 296 3.08 3.61 19.43
CA SER A 296 3.68 2.91 20.55
C SER A 296 3.99 3.86 21.70
N ALA A 297 4.57 5.02 21.42
CA ALA A 297 4.83 6.06 22.42
C ALA A 297 3.52 6.59 23.03
N THR A 298 2.51 6.85 22.20
CA THR A 298 1.18 7.31 22.65
C THR A 298 0.52 6.28 23.56
N ARG A 299 0.53 5.00 23.18
CA ARG A 299 0.00 3.92 24.01
C ARG A 299 0.71 3.84 25.36
N MET A 300 2.05 3.85 25.37
CA MET A 300 2.83 3.82 26.62
C MET A 300 2.53 5.04 27.50
N ALA A 301 2.38 6.23 26.93
CA ALA A 301 2.02 7.41 27.69
C ALA A 301 0.62 7.28 28.32
N LEU A 302 -0.38 6.85 27.54
CA LEU A 302 -1.73 6.65 28.05
C LEU A 302 -1.77 5.61 29.18
N GLN A 303 -1.10 4.47 29.03
CA GLN A 303 -1.08 3.41 30.04
C GLN A 303 -0.25 3.76 31.28
N LYS A 304 1.02 4.17 31.07
CA LYS A 304 1.98 4.28 32.19
C LYS A 304 2.00 5.63 32.86
N VAL A 305 1.61 6.72 32.17
CA VAL A 305 1.61 8.07 32.71
C VAL A 305 0.21 8.49 33.13
N PHE A 306 -0.78 8.25 32.26
CA PHE A 306 -2.16 8.66 32.51
C PHE A 306 -3.05 7.58 33.12
N HIS A 307 -2.54 6.34 33.23
CA HIS A 307 -3.26 5.16 33.76
C HIS A 307 -4.62 4.93 33.10
N ILE A 308 -4.67 5.14 31.75
CA ILE A 308 -5.87 4.94 30.93
C ILE A 308 -5.78 3.58 30.27
N ASP A 309 -6.70 2.66 30.57
CA ASP A 309 -6.79 1.31 29.98
C ASP A 309 -8.03 1.15 29.10
N ASN A 310 -8.77 2.22 28.81
CA ASN A 310 -9.94 2.18 27.95
C ASN A 310 -9.54 2.04 26.48
N GLY A 311 -9.91 0.91 25.84
CA GLY A 311 -9.54 0.60 24.45
C GLY A 311 -9.99 1.66 23.46
N LEU A 312 -11.23 2.16 23.54
CA LEU A 312 -11.75 3.20 22.63
C LEU A 312 -10.95 4.49 22.72
N THR A 313 -10.52 4.90 23.91
CA THR A 313 -9.65 6.08 24.12
C THR A 313 -8.32 5.88 23.39
N HIS A 314 -7.72 4.70 23.55
CA HIS A 314 -6.47 4.34 22.85
C HIS A 314 -6.66 4.31 21.32
N GLU A 315 -7.75 3.75 20.82
CA GLU A 315 -8.06 3.71 19.38
C GLU A 315 -8.15 5.11 18.79
N ILE A 316 -8.91 6.01 19.43
CA ILE A 316 -9.11 7.39 18.95
C ILE A 316 -7.80 8.19 19.05
N ILE A 317 -7.18 8.23 20.24
CA ILE A 317 -5.99 9.05 20.46
C ILE A 317 -4.79 8.47 19.70
N GLY A 318 -4.61 7.14 19.73
CA GLY A 318 -3.52 6.46 19.03
C GLY A 318 -3.60 6.66 17.52
N THR A 319 -4.78 6.50 16.92
CA THR A 319 -4.97 6.72 15.48
C THR A 319 -4.77 8.18 15.11
N SER A 320 -5.35 9.10 15.87
CA SER A 320 -5.18 10.54 15.64
C SER A 320 -3.71 10.95 15.74
N ALA A 321 -3.02 10.55 16.79
CA ALA A 321 -1.59 10.82 16.97
C ALA A 321 -0.74 10.20 15.86
N GLY A 322 -1.00 8.94 15.51
CA GLY A 322 -0.28 8.21 14.46
C GLY A 322 -0.45 8.80 13.06
N LEU A 323 -1.53 9.53 12.80
CA LEU A 323 -1.76 10.26 11.55
C LEU A 323 -1.22 11.68 11.59
N LEU A 324 -1.58 12.44 12.64
CA LEU A 324 -1.37 13.89 12.69
C LEU A 324 0.08 14.25 13.02
N LEU A 325 0.73 13.56 13.98
CA LEU A 325 2.08 13.91 14.38
C LEU A 325 3.11 13.68 13.26
N PRO A 326 3.12 12.53 12.52
CA PRO A 326 4.01 12.39 11.37
C PRO A 326 3.74 13.46 10.32
N PHE A 327 2.45 13.74 10.02
CA PHE A 327 2.06 14.76 9.06
C PHE A 327 2.60 16.14 9.44
N LEU A 328 2.48 16.55 10.70
CA LEU A 328 2.98 17.83 11.20
C LEU A 328 4.50 17.89 11.18
N ILE A 329 5.18 16.84 11.65
CA ILE A 329 6.65 16.73 11.62
C ILE A 329 7.17 16.95 10.20
N PHE A 330 6.59 16.22 9.23
CA PHE A 330 7.04 16.33 7.85
C PHE A 330 6.68 17.66 7.19
N SER A 331 5.52 18.21 7.49
CA SER A 331 5.15 19.55 7.00
C SER A 331 6.14 20.63 7.47
N VAL A 332 6.67 20.51 8.69
CA VAL A 332 7.70 21.41 9.21
C VAL A 332 9.06 21.16 8.55
N LEU A 333 9.45 19.89 8.39
CA LEU A 333 10.72 19.51 7.74
C LEU A 333 10.74 19.95 6.26
N GLU A 334 9.62 19.84 5.56
CA GLU A 334 9.49 20.25 4.17
C GLU A 334 9.65 21.76 4.01
N LYS A 335 9.01 22.56 4.87
CA LYS A 335 9.19 24.03 4.91
C LYS A 335 10.65 24.41 5.13
N ARG A 336 11.40 23.61 5.89
CA ARG A 336 12.84 23.83 6.17
C ARG A 336 13.77 23.18 5.14
N LYS A 337 13.24 22.57 4.06
CA LYS A 337 13.99 21.84 3.03
C LYS A 337 14.85 20.68 3.59
N LEU A 338 14.45 20.12 4.73
CA LEU A 338 15.16 19.01 5.40
C LEU A 338 14.64 17.63 4.98
N THR A 339 13.68 17.56 4.06
CA THR A 339 13.10 16.30 3.58
C THR A 339 13.98 15.57 2.57
N GLN A 340 14.84 16.28 1.84
CA GLN A 340 15.73 15.68 0.83
C GLN A 340 16.62 14.54 1.39
N PRO A 341 17.37 14.75 2.50
CA PRO A 341 18.22 13.69 3.04
C PRO A 341 17.44 12.53 3.66
N LEU A 342 16.14 12.69 3.91
CA LEU A 342 15.31 11.66 4.54
C LEU A 342 14.57 10.77 3.54
N PHE A 343 14.35 11.24 2.31
CA PHE A 343 13.50 10.55 1.30
C PHE A 343 14.04 10.54 -0.13
N LEU A 344 15.21 11.11 -0.42
CA LEU A 344 15.71 11.31 -1.78
C LEU A 344 14.69 12.04 -2.69
N ARG A 345 14.02 13.05 -2.16
CA ARG A 345 13.08 13.90 -2.94
C ARG A 345 13.77 15.17 -3.40
#